data_eb77eb47521ff19a0aa8b10bcf4ec271
#
_entry.id   eb77eb47521ff19a0aa8b10bcf4ec271
#
_cell.length_a   1.000
_cell.length_b   1.000
_cell.length_c   1.000
_cell.angle_alpha   90.00
_cell.angle_beta   90.00
_cell.angle_gamma   90.00
#
_symmetry.space_group_name_H-M   'P 1'
#
loop_
_entity.id
_entity.type
_entity.pdbx_description
1 polymer ?
#
loop_
_entity_poly.entity_id
_entity_poly.type
_entity_poly.pdbx_seq_one_letter_code
_entity_poly.pdbx_strand_id
1 'polypeptide(L)'
;MSEIRVNNIIADNGLDAVNFTKGINATGIVTATSFSGTIPSSNLSGALPAISGANLTGVDTYASEETVDLSTVGASNKIFNFTNDPKKIEVTMYRGQYASGNTWCMRLRKGSIDHTTGYYDISRTGQASNNSTSIARSYNQGFWQMVNSGWTGGTNNITGTMNITRIVQGVYTFDAHWIFHYAPSDNNNEQYWLNTHGEVNIGSNACSGLKIFTSNSGNFTSGNITVRTITG
;
A
#
# COMPACT_ATOMS: atom_id res chain seq x y z
N MET A 1 -17.84 3.30 57.68
CA MET A 1 -17.35 2.56 56.48
C MET A 1 -17.41 1.08 56.79
N SER A 2 -18.01 0.29 55.93
CA SER A 2 -18.02 -1.18 56.11
C SER A 2 -16.95 -1.77 55.20
N GLU A 3 -16.09 -2.60 55.77
CA GLU A 3 -15.02 -3.28 55.05
C GLU A 3 -15.21 -4.78 55.21
N ILE A 4 -15.06 -5.55 54.12
CA ILE A 4 -15.05 -7.01 54.12
C ILE A 4 -13.65 -7.45 53.72
N ARG A 5 -12.95 -8.14 54.58
CA ARG A 5 -11.62 -8.73 54.29
C ARG A 5 -11.76 -10.23 54.10
N VAL A 6 -11.58 -10.71 52.90
CA VAL A 6 -11.68 -12.13 52.56
C VAL A 6 -10.54 -12.53 51.62
N ASN A 7 -10.10 -13.75 51.71
CA ASN A 7 -9.07 -14.31 50.83
C ASN A 7 -9.69 -14.79 49.49
N ASN A 8 -10.98 -15.08 49.49
CA ASN A 8 -11.65 -15.61 48.33
C ASN A 8 -13.14 -15.23 48.35
N ILE A 9 -13.67 -14.90 47.18
CA ILE A 9 -15.10 -14.65 46.96
C ILE A 9 -15.55 -15.63 45.89
N ILE A 10 -16.46 -16.52 46.23
CA ILE A 10 -17.04 -17.54 45.35
C ILE A 10 -18.56 -17.40 45.36
N ALA A 11 -19.21 -17.83 44.31
CA ALA A 11 -20.68 -17.92 44.29
C ALA A 11 -21.15 -19.00 45.29
N ASP A 12 -22.34 -18.87 45.84
CA ASP A 12 -22.89 -19.73 46.90
C ASP A 12 -22.90 -21.22 46.49
N ASN A 13 -23.20 -21.50 45.25
CA ASN A 13 -23.19 -22.88 44.73
C ASN A 13 -21.82 -23.33 44.19
N GLY A 14 -20.81 -22.47 44.21
CA GLY A 14 -19.45 -22.74 43.69
C GLY A 14 -19.35 -22.91 42.17
N LEU A 15 -20.47 -22.78 41.46
CA LEU A 15 -20.56 -23.02 39.99
C LEU A 15 -20.82 -21.75 39.18
N ASP A 16 -21.52 -20.78 39.76
CA ASP A 16 -21.91 -19.55 39.07
C ASP A 16 -20.92 -18.40 39.29
N ALA A 17 -21.03 -17.37 38.46
CA ALA A 17 -20.23 -16.17 38.61
C ALA A 17 -20.75 -15.32 39.80
N VAL A 18 -19.84 -14.68 40.53
CA VAL A 18 -20.18 -13.65 41.52
C VAL A 18 -20.63 -12.41 40.79
N ASN A 19 -21.85 -11.92 41.09
CA ASN A 19 -22.44 -10.75 40.43
C ASN A 19 -22.29 -9.49 41.29
N PHE A 20 -21.63 -8.47 40.72
CA PHE A 20 -21.46 -7.16 41.33
C PHE A 20 -22.36 -6.15 40.59
N THR A 21 -23.54 -5.88 41.10
CA THR A 21 -24.56 -5.04 40.44
C THR A 21 -24.20 -3.53 40.36
N LYS A 22 -23.22 -3.09 41.15
CA LYS A 22 -22.75 -1.68 41.20
C LYS A 22 -21.34 -1.49 40.63
N GLY A 23 -20.75 -2.55 40.06
CA GLY A 23 -19.40 -2.53 39.54
C GLY A 23 -18.33 -2.85 40.58
N ILE A 24 -17.11 -2.95 40.12
CA ILE A 24 -15.91 -3.22 40.93
C ILE A 24 -14.89 -2.11 40.68
N ASN A 25 -14.35 -1.55 41.75
CA ASN A 25 -13.16 -0.71 41.71
C ASN A 25 -11.97 -1.56 42.21
N ALA A 26 -11.11 -1.96 41.29
CA ALA A 26 -9.92 -2.78 41.60
C ALA A 26 -8.66 -1.91 41.49
N THR A 27 -7.90 -1.83 42.57
CA THR A 27 -6.55 -1.24 42.57
C THR A 27 -5.55 -2.38 42.51
N GLY A 28 -4.89 -2.55 41.37
CA GLY A 28 -3.93 -3.62 41.14
C GLY A 28 -4.20 -4.38 39.84
N ILE A 29 -3.83 -5.66 39.80
CA ILE A 29 -3.95 -6.52 38.63
C ILE A 29 -5.27 -7.28 38.68
N VAL A 30 -6.07 -7.19 37.63
CA VAL A 30 -7.24 -8.05 37.43
C VAL A 30 -6.87 -9.09 36.36
N THR A 31 -6.90 -10.37 36.77
CA THR A 31 -6.67 -11.50 35.86
C THR A 31 -7.99 -12.20 35.57
N ALA A 32 -8.37 -12.29 34.31
CA ALA A 32 -9.55 -13.02 33.87
C ALA A 32 -9.26 -13.77 32.56
N THR A 33 -9.94 -14.89 32.35
CA THR A 33 -9.84 -15.65 31.10
C THR A 33 -10.44 -14.90 29.92
N SER A 34 -11.41 -14.02 30.18
CA SER A 34 -12.00 -13.13 29.19
C SER A 34 -12.65 -11.91 29.85
N PHE A 35 -12.68 -10.81 29.13
CA PHE A 35 -13.46 -9.62 29.44
C PHE A 35 -14.54 -9.47 28.37
N SER A 36 -15.80 -9.34 28.79
CA SER A 36 -16.94 -9.07 27.89
C SER A 36 -17.46 -7.68 28.13
N GLY A 37 -17.62 -6.91 27.07
CA GLY A 37 -18.12 -5.53 27.12
C GLY A 37 -17.21 -4.56 26.34
N THR A 38 -17.65 -3.30 26.26
CA THR A 38 -16.88 -2.24 25.60
C THR A 38 -15.95 -1.57 26.60
N ILE A 39 -14.66 -1.55 26.32
CA ILE A 39 -13.68 -0.74 27.07
C ILE A 39 -13.43 0.53 26.23
N PRO A 40 -13.80 1.73 26.71
CA PRO A 40 -13.52 2.96 26.00
C PRO A 40 -12.02 3.13 25.80
N SER A 41 -11.61 3.57 24.60
CA SER A 41 -10.18 3.75 24.28
C SER A 41 -9.47 4.75 25.21
N SER A 42 -10.20 5.71 25.75
CA SER A 42 -9.71 6.66 26.76
C SER A 42 -9.24 5.98 28.06
N ASN A 43 -9.69 4.76 28.34
CA ASN A 43 -9.36 3.98 29.55
C ASN A 43 -8.20 3.00 29.31
N LEU A 44 -7.71 2.93 28.08
CA LEU A 44 -6.56 2.10 27.73
C LEU A 44 -5.30 2.96 27.74
N SER A 45 -4.41 2.76 28.69
CA SER A 45 -3.12 3.43 28.78
C SER A 45 -1.97 2.43 28.76
N GLY A 46 -0.89 2.77 28.09
CA GLY A 46 0.29 1.90 27.93
C GLY A 46 0.30 1.13 26.62
N ALA A 47 1.39 0.38 26.37
CA ALA A 47 1.51 -0.50 25.22
C ALA A 47 0.57 -1.69 25.41
N LEU A 48 -0.35 -1.89 24.47
CA LEU A 48 -1.11 -3.13 24.39
C LEU A 48 -0.14 -4.27 24.09
N PRO A 49 -0.28 -5.44 24.76
CA PRO A 49 0.45 -6.64 24.36
C PRO A 49 0.26 -6.88 22.86
N ALA A 50 1.22 -7.51 22.19
CA ALA A 50 1.10 -7.89 20.79
C ALA A 50 -0.17 -8.73 20.58
N ILE A 51 -1.27 -8.07 20.28
CA ILE A 51 -2.54 -8.71 19.96
C ILE A 51 -2.48 -9.01 18.47
N SER A 52 -2.82 -10.24 18.08
CA SER A 52 -3.04 -10.54 16.67
C SER A 52 -4.07 -9.54 16.12
N GLY A 53 -3.68 -8.72 15.16
CA GLY A 53 -4.56 -7.73 14.52
C GLY A 53 -5.73 -8.35 13.76
N ALA A 54 -5.80 -9.67 13.66
CA ALA A 54 -6.80 -10.40 12.90
C ALA A 54 -8.26 -10.14 13.37
N ASN A 55 -8.44 -9.74 14.63
CA ASN A 55 -9.75 -9.46 15.22
C ASN A 55 -10.00 -7.97 15.53
N LEU A 56 -9.07 -7.10 15.15
CA LEU A 56 -9.26 -5.65 15.31
C LEU A 56 -10.07 -5.13 14.11
N THR A 57 -11.31 -4.73 14.34
CA THR A 57 -12.13 -4.06 13.32
C THR A 57 -11.88 -2.56 13.34
N GLY A 58 -11.78 -1.93 12.16
CA GLY A 58 -11.55 -0.50 12.03
C GLY A 58 -10.08 -0.07 12.09
N VAL A 59 -9.15 -1.03 12.09
CA VAL A 59 -7.71 -0.76 11.91
C VAL A 59 -7.33 -1.16 10.50
N ASP A 60 -6.78 -0.21 9.75
CA ASP A 60 -6.19 -0.52 8.44
C ASP A 60 -4.96 -1.39 8.69
N THR A 61 -5.10 -2.68 8.44
CA THR A 61 -3.98 -3.63 8.53
C THR A 61 -3.42 -3.88 7.15
N TYR A 62 -2.10 -3.88 7.03
CA TYR A 62 -1.47 -4.39 5.80
C TYR A 62 -1.81 -5.87 5.66
N ALA A 63 -2.55 -6.21 4.60
CA ALA A 63 -2.90 -7.60 4.30
C ALA A 63 -1.71 -8.34 3.67
N SER A 64 -0.83 -7.62 2.98
CA SER A 64 0.41 -8.15 2.43
C SER A 64 1.45 -7.05 2.20
N GLU A 65 2.71 -7.44 2.30
CA GLU A 65 3.85 -6.64 1.87
C GLU A 65 4.83 -7.56 1.12
N GLU A 66 5.25 -7.15 -0.06
CA GLU A 66 6.28 -7.82 -0.83
C GLU A 66 7.32 -6.80 -1.29
N THR A 67 8.59 -7.02 -0.94
CA THR A 67 9.71 -6.23 -1.44
C THR A 67 10.55 -7.08 -2.38
N VAL A 68 10.87 -6.54 -3.55
CA VAL A 68 11.62 -7.22 -4.60
C VAL A 68 12.82 -6.39 -5.00
N ASP A 69 14.00 -7.01 -5.02
CA ASP A 69 15.18 -6.48 -5.69
C ASP A 69 15.03 -6.70 -7.20
N LEU A 70 14.91 -5.61 -7.94
CA LEU A 70 14.66 -5.64 -9.38
C LEU A 70 15.83 -6.22 -10.18
N SER A 71 17.07 -6.18 -9.64
CA SER A 71 18.23 -6.80 -10.27
C SER A 71 18.12 -8.31 -10.38
N THR A 72 17.35 -8.93 -9.48
CA THR A 72 17.17 -10.39 -9.41
C THR A 72 16.01 -10.90 -10.27
N VAL A 73 15.15 -9.99 -10.77
CA VAL A 73 13.95 -10.38 -11.53
C VAL A 73 14.31 -11.00 -12.89
N GLY A 74 15.38 -10.53 -13.53
CA GLY A 74 15.84 -11.04 -14.83
C GLY A 74 14.84 -10.89 -15.98
N ALA A 75 13.81 -10.06 -15.82
CA ALA A 75 12.72 -9.90 -16.77
C ALA A 75 12.29 -8.43 -16.87
N SER A 76 11.49 -8.13 -17.88
CA SER A 76 10.89 -6.81 -18.12
C SER A 76 9.57 -6.56 -17.36
N ASN A 77 9.16 -7.50 -16.51
CA ASN A 77 7.97 -7.36 -15.71
C ASN A 77 8.06 -8.12 -14.38
N LYS A 78 7.32 -7.63 -13.38
CA LYS A 78 7.07 -8.29 -12.11
C LYS A 78 5.59 -8.23 -11.79
N ILE A 79 5.03 -9.34 -11.34
CA ILE A 79 3.64 -9.48 -10.90
C ILE A 79 3.63 -9.65 -9.39
N PHE A 80 2.81 -8.84 -8.73
CA PHE A 80 2.43 -8.93 -7.32
C PHE A 80 1.01 -9.47 -7.27
N ASN A 81 0.82 -10.64 -6.64
CA ASN A 81 -0.49 -11.26 -6.53
C ASN A 81 -1.14 -10.91 -5.20
N PHE A 82 -2.44 -10.63 -5.24
CA PHE A 82 -3.24 -10.31 -4.06
C PHE A 82 -4.22 -11.44 -3.77
N THR A 83 -4.32 -11.84 -2.52
CA THR A 83 -5.28 -12.87 -2.09
C THR A 83 -6.69 -12.32 -1.92
N ASN A 84 -6.81 -11.02 -1.63
CA ASN A 84 -8.08 -10.33 -1.44
C ASN A 84 -8.09 -9.08 -2.33
N ASP A 85 -9.29 -8.62 -2.68
CA ASP A 85 -9.49 -7.37 -3.42
C ASP A 85 -9.14 -6.17 -2.53
N PRO A 86 -7.94 -5.58 -2.64
CA PRO A 86 -7.49 -4.58 -1.69
C PRO A 86 -8.28 -3.27 -1.83
N LYS A 87 -8.53 -2.59 -0.71
CA LYS A 87 -9.04 -1.21 -0.70
C LYS A 87 -7.97 -0.21 -1.11
N LYS A 88 -6.72 -0.49 -0.74
CA LYS A 88 -5.58 0.35 -1.08
C LYS A 88 -4.38 -0.51 -1.43
N ILE A 89 -3.62 -0.04 -2.43
CA ILE A 89 -2.32 -0.60 -2.81
C ILE A 89 -1.32 0.55 -2.74
N GLU A 90 -0.26 0.36 -1.98
CA GLU A 90 0.85 1.30 -1.89
C GLU A 90 2.05 0.70 -2.63
N VAL A 91 2.62 1.47 -3.53
CA VAL A 91 3.83 1.11 -4.27
C VAL A 91 4.92 2.09 -3.92
N THR A 92 6.04 1.58 -3.43
CA THR A 92 7.25 2.37 -3.21
C THR A 92 8.36 1.83 -4.08
N MET A 93 9.02 2.70 -4.83
CA MET A 93 10.18 2.34 -5.63
C MET A 93 11.39 3.13 -5.16
N TYR A 94 12.50 2.44 -5.01
CA TYR A 94 13.78 3.03 -4.66
C TYR A 94 14.84 2.68 -5.69
N ARG A 95 15.31 3.70 -6.41
CA ARG A 95 16.35 3.61 -7.44
C ARG A 95 16.09 2.55 -8.50
N GLY A 96 14.83 2.38 -8.90
CA GLY A 96 14.45 1.45 -9.96
C GLY A 96 15.10 1.83 -11.28
N GLN A 97 15.75 0.87 -11.95
CA GLN A 97 16.37 1.04 -13.27
C GLN A 97 15.92 -0.07 -14.21
N TYR A 98 16.02 0.22 -15.50
CA TYR A 98 15.78 -0.74 -16.58
C TYR A 98 16.73 -0.49 -17.76
N ALA A 99 16.89 -1.46 -18.61
CA ALA A 99 17.66 -1.32 -19.84
C ALA A 99 17.04 -0.24 -20.76
N SER A 100 17.86 0.45 -21.51
CA SER A 100 17.53 1.65 -22.29
C SER A 100 16.31 1.52 -23.21
N GLY A 101 15.63 2.62 -23.50
CA GLY A 101 14.58 2.71 -24.53
C GLY A 101 13.16 2.38 -24.05
N ASN A 102 12.91 2.35 -22.75
CA ASN A 102 11.66 1.87 -22.19
C ASN A 102 10.97 2.91 -21.30
N THR A 103 9.71 2.65 -21.00
CA THR A 103 8.91 3.41 -20.05
C THR A 103 8.40 2.48 -18.95
N TRP A 104 8.41 2.94 -17.72
CA TRP A 104 7.78 2.25 -16.60
C TRP A 104 6.26 2.31 -16.72
N CYS A 105 5.63 1.16 -16.62
CA CYS A 105 4.18 0.99 -16.75
C CYS A 105 3.62 0.11 -15.64
N MET A 106 2.35 0.34 -15.30
CA MET A 106 1.60 -0.49 -14.36
C MET A 106 0.24 -0.90 -14.92
N ARG A 107 -0.20 -2.10 -14.53
CA ARG A 107 -1.55 -2.62 -14.79
C ARG A 107 -2.12 -3.29 -13.56
N LEU A 108 -3.41 -3.09 -13.32
CA LEU A 108 -4.15 -3.94 -12.41
C LEU A 108 -4.47 -5.28 -13.10
N ARG A 109 -4.66 -6.30 -12.31
CA ARG A 109 -5.00 -7.65 -12.77
C ARG A 109 -6.32 -8.12 -12.18
N LYS A 110 -7.03 -8.92 -12.94
CA LYS A 110 -8.26 -9.62 -12.54
C LYS A 110 -8.10 -11.11 -12.82
N GLY A 111 -8.06 -11.91 -11.76
CA GLY A 111 -7.63 -13.30 -11.87
C GLY A 111 -6.18 -13.38 -12.38
N SER A 112 -5.93 -14.20 -13.36
CA SER A 112 -4.62 -14.34 -14.03
C SER A 112 -4.40 -13.37 -15.21
N ILE A 113 -5.38 -12.49 -15.51
CA ILE A 113 -5.41 -11.67 -16.72
C ILE A 113 -5.04 -10.22 -16.39
N ASP A 114 -4.17 -9.62 -17.21
CA ASP A 114 -3.88 -8.19 -17.15
C ASP A 114 -5.08 -7.39 -17.69
N HIS A 115 -5.50 -6.37 -16.96
CA HIS A 115 -6.50 -5.42 -17.48
C HIS A 115 -5.81 -4.44 -18.45
N THR A 116 -6.29 -4.36 -19.68
CA THR A 116 -5.59 -3.68 -20.77
C THR A 116 -6.38 -2.54 -21.43
N THR A 117 -7.37 -1.98 -20.73
CA THR A 117 -8.19 -0.88 -21.26
C THR A 117 -8.62 0.06 -20.15
N GLY A 118 -9.08 1.26 -20.50
CA GLY A 118 -9.76 2.14 -19.56
C GLY A 118 -8.87 2.83 -18.55
N TYR A 119 -7.56 2.92 -18.79
CA TYR A 119 -6.64 3.72 -17.98
C TYR A 119 -6.66 5.17 -18.44
N TYR A 120 -6.92 6.06 -17.52
CA TYR A 120 -6.90 7.50 -17.72
C TYR A 120 -5.92 8.12 -16.74
N ASP A 121 -5.07 9.00 -17.20
CA ASP A 121 -4.16 9.74 -16.35
C ASP A 121 -3.91 11.16 -16.83
N ILE A 122 -3.53 12.00 -15.89
CA ILE A 122 -2.98 13.32 -16.10
C ILE A 122 -1.68 13.42 -15.32
N SER A 123 -0.61 13.77 -15.98
CA SER A 123 0.69 13.93 -15.38
C SER A 123 1.23 15.33 -15.51
N ARG A 124 1.88 15.82 -14.47
CA ARG A 124 2.63 17.07 -14.48
C ARG A 124 4.10 16.76 -14.19
N THR A 125 4.93 17.14 -15.12
CA THR A 125 6.38 16.95 -15.05
C THR A 125 7.07 18.29 -14.87
N GLY A 126 8.11 18.34 -14.04
CA GLY A 126 8.98 19.50 -13.92
C GLY A 126 10.44 19.07 -13.93
N GLN A 127 11.30 19.95 -14.43
CA GLN A 127 12.74 19.79 -14.51
C GLN A 127 13.40 20.81 -13.58
N ALA A 128 14.30 20.35 -12.71
CA ALA A 128 14.93 21.21 -11.71
C ALA A 128 15.89 22.25 -12.34
N SER A 129 16.56 21.89 -13.45
CA SER A 129 17.61 22.72 -14.06
C SER A 129 17.08 23.95 -14.81
N ASN A 130 15.88 23.91 -15.35
CA ASN A 130 15.36 25.00 -16.20
C ASN A 130 13.98 25.52 -15.77
N ASN A 131 13.46 25.04 -14.64
CA ASN A 131 12.15 25.42 -14.09
C ASN A 131 10.98 25.22 -15.10
N SER A 132 11.17 24.34 -16.09
CA SER A 132 10.14 24.02 -17.07
C SER A 132 9.12 23.04 -16.50
N THR A 133 7.87 23.17 -16.88
CA THR A 133 6.81 22.23 -16.52
C THR A 133 6.02 21.85 -17.75
N SER A 134 5.66 20.57 -17.85
CA SER A 134 4.77 20.07 -18.89
C SER A 134 3.60 19.28 -18.29
N ILE A 135 2.48 19.28 -19.00
CA ILE A 135 1.30 18.49 -18.65
C ILE A 135 1.04 17.53 -19.79
N ALA A 136 0.94 16.25 -19.46
CA ALA A 136 0.52 15.20 -20.38
C ALA A 136 -0.81 14.59 -19.92
N ARG A 137 -1.58 14.10 -20.86
CA ARG A 137 -2.86 13.41 -20.61
C ARG A 137 -2.90 12.13 -21.44
N SER A 138 -3.30 11.05 -20.81
CA SER A 138 -3.51 9.77 -21.47
C SER A 138 -4.98 9.36 -21.35
N TYR A 139 -5.55 8.88 -22.44
CA TYR A 139 -6.96 8.48 -22.50
C TYR A 139 -7.06 7.03 -22.99
N ASN A 140 -7.82 6.23 -22.25
CA ASN A 140 -8.15 4.85 -22.61
C ASN A 140 -6.91 4.01 -22.99
N GLN A 141 -5.84 4.18 -22.23
CA GLN A 141 -4.61 3.40 -22.41
C GLN A 141 -4.77 1.99 -21.85
N GLY A 142 -3.86 1.11 -22.24
CA GLY A 142 -3.77 -0.25 -21.69
C GLY A 142 -3.03 -0.35 -20.37
N PHE A 143 -2.57 0.76 -19.81
CA PHE A 143 -1.76 0.82 -18.58
C PHE A 143 -1.63 2.25 -18.06
N TRP A 144 -1.28 2.43 -16.81
CA TRP A 144 -0.79 3.70 -16.29
C TRP A 144 0.69 3.84 -16.60
N GLN A 145 1.06 4.98 -17.12
CA GLN A 145 2.42 5.33 -17.42
C GLN A 145 3.06 6.02 -16.21
N MET A 146 4.07 5.40 -15.61
CA MET A 146 4.79 6.00 -14.47
C MET A 146 5.79 7.07 -14.90
N VAL A 147 6.16 7.09 -16.17
CA VAL A 147 7.15 8.02 -16.76
C VAL A 147 6.71 8.37 -18.15
N ASN A 148 6.80 9.64 -18.52
CA ASN A 148 6.51 10.08 -19.89
C ASN A 148 7.56 9.52 -20.87
N SER A 149 7.14 9.11 -22.07
CA SER A 149 7.92 8.37 -23.07
C SER A 149 9.14 9.09 -23.66
N GLY A 150 9.38 10.34 -23.30
CA GLY A 150 10.53 11.11 -23.78
C GLY A 150 11.84 10.90 -22.99
N TRP A 151 11.81 10.09 -21.92
CA TRP A 151 12.92 10.02 -20.95
C TRP A 151 13.56 8.64 -20.97
N THR A 152 14.19 8.36 -22.10
CA THR A 152 14.82 7.07 -22.40
C THR A 152 16.32 7.14 -22.18
N GLY A 153 16.80 6.52 -21.11
CA GLY A 153 18.24 6.35 -20.92
C GLY A 153 18.53 5.28 -19.87
N GLY A 154 19.38 4.34 -20.16
CA GLY A 154 19.69 3.16 -19.35
C GLY A 154 20.33 3.42 -17.98
N THR A 155 20.54 4.68 -17.60
CA THR A 155 21.12 5.07 -16.30
C THR A 155 20.13 5.79 -15.39
N ASN A 156 18.86 5.91 -15.81
CA ASN A 156 17.86 6.67 -15.09
C ASN A 156 17.32 5.90 -13.90
N ASN A 157 17.46 6.48 -12.73
CA ASN A 157 16.85 5.97 -11.51
C ASN A 157 15.49 6.61 -11.27
N ILE A 158 14.49 5.79 -10.97
CA ILE A 158 13.21 6.26 -10.46
C ILE A 158 13.09 5.96 -8.97
N THR A 159 12.68 6.96 -8.20
CA THR A 159 12.37 6.83 -6.77
C THR A 159 11.06 7.55 -6.50
N GLY A 160 10.18 6.97 -5.71
CA GLY A 160 8.92 7.59 -5.34
C GLY A 160 7.87 6.62 -4.86
N THR A 161 6.65 7.12 -4.81
CA THR A 161 5.51 6.39 -4.28
C THR A 161 4.28 6.55 -5.16
N MET A 162 3.40 5.55 -5.12
CA MET A 162 2.09 5.57 -5.74
C MET A 162 1.08 4.93 -4.80
N ASN A 163 -0.03 5.61 -4.61
CA ASN A 163 -1.18 5.11 -3.88
C ASN A 163 -2.30 4.81 -4.86
N ILE A 164 -2.82 3.60 -4.84
CA ILE A 164 -3.96 3.16 -5.64
C ILE A 164 -5.09 2.87 -4.66
N THR A 165 -6.21 3.56 -4.81
CA THR A 165 -7.35 3.47 -3.90
C THR A 165 -8.60 3.00 -4.64
N ARG A 166 -9.26 1.99 -4.10
CA ARG A 166 -10.55 1.52 -4.59
C ARG A 166 -11.66 2.47 -4.15
N ILE A 167 -12.34 3.10 -5.07
CA ILE A 167 -13.46 4.00 -4.81
C ILE A 167 -14.76 3.21 -4.66
N VAL A 168 -15.01 2.30 -5.60
CA VAL A 168 -16.07 1.30 -5.56
C VAL A 168 -15.55 0.01 -6.19
N GLN A 169 -16.32 -1.08 -6.12
CA GLN A 169 -15.94 -2.34 -6.73
C GLN A 169 -15.51 -2.14 -8.19
N GLY A 170 -14.27 -2.49 -8.49
CA GLY A 170 -13.70 -2.42 -9.83
C GLY A 170 -13.27 -1.04 -10.31
N VAL A 171 -13.48 0.04 -9.55
CA VAL A 171 -13.02 1.39 -9.89
C VAL A 171 -11.91 1.82 -8.94
N TYR A 172 -10.76 2.13 -9.50
CA TYR A 172 -9.56 2.53 -8.76
C TYR A 172 -9.09 3.89 -9.25
N THR A 173 -8.71 4.73 -8.30
CA THR A 173 -7.92 5.94 -8.57
C THR A 173 -6.50 5.73 -8.13
N PHE A 174 -5.58 6.46 -8.72
CA PHE A 174 -4.21 6.48 -8.24
C PHE A 174 -3.66 7.90 -8.15
N ASP A 175 -2.71 8.04 -7.25
CA ASP A 175 -1.96 9.25 -6.99
C ASP A 175 -0.49 8.88 -6.82
N ALA A 176 0.38 9.47 -7.64
CA ALA A 176 1.79 9.10 -7.68
C ALA A 176 2.71 10.31 -7.70
N HIS A 177 3.81 10.19 -6.98
CA HIS A 177 4.89 11.17 -6.98
C HIS A 177 6.21 10.45 -7.22
N TRP A 178 6.89 10.82 -8.32
CA TRP A 178 8.14 10.22 -8.75
C TRP A 178 9.23 11.27 -8.91
N ILE A 179 10.44 10.90 -8.54
CA ILE A 179 11.67 11.64 -8.82
C ILE A 179 12.54 10.79 -9.73
N PHE A 180 13.00 11.39 -10.81
CA PHE A 180 13.91 10.78 -11.75
C PHE A 180 15.26 11.46 -11.66
N HIS A 181 16.30 10.65 -11.62
CA HIS A 181 17.66 11.11 -11.83
C HIS A 181 18.06 10.69 -13.24
N TYR A 182 18.23 11.67 -14.08
CA TYR A 182 18.77 11.48 -15.42
C TYR A 182 20.26 11.83 -15.38
N ALA A 183 21.10 10.87 -15.67
CA ALA A 183 22.55 11.06 -15.84
C ALA A 183 22.89 10.84 -17.31
N PRO A 184 22.76 11.86 -18.17
CA PRO A 184 23.29 11.79 -19.52
C PRO A 184 24.80 11.67 -19.46
N SER A 185 25.41 11.17 -20.54
CA SER A 185 26.85 10.95 -20.65
C SER A 185 27.73 12.23 -20.54
N ASP A 186 27.10 13.39 -20.42
CA ASP A 186 27.71 14.72 -20.45
C ASP A 186 27.83 15.41 -19.08
N ASN A 187 27.77 14.65 -17.98
CA ASN A 187 27.87 15.13 -16.58
C ASN A 187 26.75 16.07 -16.09
N ASN A 188 25.70 16.29 -16.81
CA ASN A 188 24.52 16.98 -16.32
C ASN A 188 23.60 16.01 -15.56
N ASN A 189 23.76 15.93 -14.25
CA ASN A 189 22.82 15.23 -13.38
C ASN A 189 21.52 16.04 -13.29
N GLU A 190 20.58 15.76 -14.17
CA GLU A 190 19.28 16.41 -14.14
C GLU A 190 18.30 15.65 -13.25
N GLN A 191 17.58 16.38 -12.43
CA GLN A 191 16.50 15.86 -11.64
C GLN A 191 15.18 16.33 -12.23
N TYR A 192 14.27 15.36 -12.35
CA TYR A 192 12.91 15.60 -12.77
C TYR A 192 11.96 15.09 -11.71
N TRP A 193 10.83 15.74 -11.57
CA TRP A 193 9.73 15.25 -10.77
C TRP A 193 8.50 15.02 -11.65
N LEU A 194 7.69 14.05 -11.30
CA LEU A 194 6.46 13.70 -11.97
C LEU A 194 5.39 13.45 -10.92
N ASN A 195 4.30 14.20 -11.01
CA ASN A 195 3.06 13.92 -10.30
C ASN A 195 2.05 13.41 -11.31
N THR A 196 1.46 12.25 -11.02
CA THR A 196 0.48 11.63 -11.89
C THR A 196 -0.75 11.26 -11.08
N HIS A 197 -1.92 11.59 -11.60
CA HIS A 197 -3.21 11.23 -11.05
C HIS A 197 -4.02 10.54 -12.13
N GLY A 198 -4.83 9.56 -11.76
CA GLY A 198 -5.64 8.89 -12.75
C GLY A 198 -6.65 7.92 -12.17
N GLU A 199 -7.33 7.25 -13.08
CA GLU A 199 -8.32 6.24 -12.73
C GLU A 199 -8.29 5.07 -13.71
N VAL A 200 -8.85 3.96 -13.28
CA VAL A 200 -9.17 2.81 -14.13
C VAL A 200 -10.44 2.13 -13.64
N ASN A 201 -11.24 1.68 -14.57
CA ASN A 201 -12.40 0.83 -14.31
C ASN A 201 -12.11 -0.58 -14.85
N ILE A 202 -11.89 -1.55 -13.95
CA ILE A 202 -11.66 -2.94 -14.30
C ILE A 202 -12.96 -3.77 -14.36
N GLY A 203 -14.12 -3.10 -14.29
CA GLY A 203 -15.42 -3.74 -14.24
C GLY A 203 -15.76 -4.27 -12.84
N SER A 204 -16.74 -5.15 -12.74
CA SER A 204 -17.22 -5.72 -11.45
C SER A 204 -16.28 -6.75 -10.83
N ASN A 205 -15.10 -6.95 -11.38
CA ASN A 205 -14.16 -7.96 -10.90
C ASN A 205 -13.31 -7.43 -9.75
N ALA A 206 -12.91 -8.34 -8.87
CA ALA A 206 -11.92 -8.07 -7.83
C ALA A 206 -10.52 -7.85 -8.43
N CYS A 207 -9.76 -6.92 -7.88
CA CYS A 207 -8.35 -6.77 -8.21
C CYS A 207 -7.54 -7.88 -7.54
N SER A 208 -6.90 -8.71 -8.35
CA SER A 208 -6.12 -9.87 -7.88
C SER A 208 -4.62 -9.67 -7.98
N GLY A 209 -4.17 -8.52 -8.42
CA GLY A 209 -2.73 -8.24 -8.54
C GLY A 209 -2.41 -6.94 -9.23
N LEU A 210 -1.12 -6.61 -9.15
CA LEU A 210 -0.49 -5.49 -9.84
C LEU A 210 0.67 -6.02 -10.69
N LYS A 211 0.71 -5.63 -11.95
CA LYS A 211 1.86 -5.88 -12.82
C LYS A 211 2.61 -4.59 -13.06
N ILE A 212 3.90 -4.61 -12.80
CA ILE A 212 4.84 -3.55 -13.14
C ILE A 212 5.70 -4.06 -14.28
N PHE A 213 5.87 -3.26 -15.32
CA PHE A 213 6.57 -3.70 -16.52
C PHE A 213 7.18 -2.52 -17.29
N THR A 214 8.03 -2.83 -18.23
CA THR A 214 8.62 -1.87 -19.17
C THR A 214 7.94 -1.98 -20.54
N SER A 215 7.67 -0.87 -21.21
CA SER A 215 6.88 -0.83 -22.45
C SER A 215 7.48 -1.62 -23.62
N ASN A 216 8.80 -1.71 -23.73
CA ASN A 216 9.51 -2.35 -24.84
C ASN A 216 10.32 -3.60 -24.41
N SER A 217 9.89 -4.25 -23.35
CA SER A 217 10.49 -5.51 -22.87
C SER A 217 11.95 -5.41 -22.40
N GLY A 218 12.45 -4.22 -22.09
CA GLY A 218 13.76 -4.06 -21.45
C GLY A 218 13.75 -4.55 -20.02
N ASN A 219 14.68 -5.43 -19.66
CA ASN A 219 14.74 -6.01 -18.33
C ASN A 219 15.02 -4.96 -17.27
N PHE A 220 14.52 -5.19 -16.08
CA PHE A 220 14.93 -4.46 -14.87
C PHE A 220 16.41 -4.73 -14.60
N THR A 221 17.13 -3.72 -14.13
CA THR A 221 18.59 -3.81 -13.94
C THR A 221 19.01 -3.54 -12.50
N SER A 222 18.30 -2.71 -11.76
CA SER A 222 18.58 -2.45 -10.34
C SER A 222 17.41 -1.77 -9.62
N GLY A 223 17.56 -1.62 -8.30
CA GLY A 223 16.62 -0.96 -7.41
C GLY A 223 15.66 -1.92 -6.73
N ASN A 224 14.88 -1.36 -5.81
CA ASN A 224 13.90 -2.12 -5.04
C ASN A 224 12.50 -1.57 -5.26
N ILE A 225 11.54 -2.47 -5.26
CA ILE A 225 10.13 -2.13 -5.25
C ILE A 225 9.42 -2.85 -4.11
N THR A 226 8.64 -2.09 -3.35
CA THR A 226 7.78 -2.62 -2.29
C THR A 226 6.33 -2.35 -2.66
N VAL A 227 5.51 -3.38 -2.58
CA VAL A 227 4.06 -3.30 -2.77
C VAL A 227 3.39 -3.75 -1.48
N ARG A 228 2.53 -2.90 -0.94
CA ARG A 228 1.71 -3.17 0.24
C ARG A 228 0.25 -3.12 -0.13
N THR A 229 -0.55 -4.00 0.45
CA THR A 229 -2.01 -3.97 0.29
C THR A 229 -2.69 -3.75 1.63
N ILE A 230 -3.76 -2.97 1.62
CA ILE A 230 -4.63 -2.73 2.76
C ILE A 230 -6.01 -3.26 2.39
N THR A 231 -6.53 -4.15 3.26
CA THR A 231 -7.90 -4.62 3.23
C THR A 231 -8.62 -4.07 4.44
N GLY A 232 -9.80 -3.61 4.30
CA GLY A 232 -10.61 -3.13 5.40
C GLY A 232 -12.01 -3.72 5.35
#